data_e5556af02b40019ca5e02e70fe887972
#
_entry.id   e5556af02b40019ca5e02e70fe887972
#
_cell.length_a   1.000
_cell.length_b   1.000
_cell.length_c   1.000
_cell.angle_alpha   90.00
_cell.angle_beta   90.00
_cell.angle_gamma   90.00
#
_symmetry.space_group_name_H-M   'P 1'
#
loop_
_entity.id
_entity.type
_entity.pdbx_description
1 polymer ?
#
loop_
_entity_poly.entity_id
_entity_poly.type
_entity_poly.pdbx_seq_one_letter_code
_entity_poly.pdbx_strand_id
1 'polypeptide(L)'
;MRTPVVLTAGQGDTDAVTGALLQQPGTLVVEHVFDGHVVRRRVVTLRDGVVDTVETALELAHGCVACTVRNDLLILLRLLHRRDDVDRIVVRLAPWLEPEPICWAINHVAVRVGPGYVDGPAARDVQVTGVITTVDGYQWLTQALDDEELSDGRTVAQVVVGQAEFADVLVPTIPDPATLAVLRRLAPRARLTVGVDRVEMALANLEPDARRGRSDGPHDPLLAGQPVLGADGAVRLVEFTAARPFHPQRLHAAIDLLLEGVVRSRGRLWLATQSSQAMWLQSAGGGLRMDTAGTWLAAMTPSELAYVSPQRRALADLLWTEEHGDRHTSMTILVCGADPDQIVSALHGALLTDREMDAPNEWHTYPDPLGEWHRDPCDDLAELTDESPPGRRATEP
;
A
#
# COMPACT_ATOMS: atom_id res chain seq x y z
N MET A 1 -22.05 -6.79 -16.34
CA MET A 1 -21.78 -6.39 -14.93
C MET A 1 -20.38 -6.88 -14.62
N ARG A 2 -19.54 -6.15 -13.86
CA ARG A 2 -18.19 -6.62 -13.50
C ARG A 2 -18.29 -7.66 -12.38
N THR A 3 -17.51 -8.75 -12.48
CA THR A 3 -17.49 -9.78 -11.44
C THR A 3 -16.81 -9.26 -10.17
N PRO A 4 -17.43 -9.39 -8.98
CA PRO A 4 -16.84 -9.02 -7.72
C PRO A 4 -15.58 -9.84 -7.41
N VAL A 5 -14.53 -9.17 -6.93
CA VAL A 5 -13.27 -9.78 -6.44
C VAL A 5 -13.08 -9.40 -4.99
N VAL A 6 -12.83 -10.39 -4.13
CA VAL A 6 -12.42 -10.22 -2.75
C VAL A 6 -10.99 -10.76 -2.60
N LEU A 7 -10.08 -9.94 -2.08
CA LEU A 7 -8.73 -10.40 -1.74
C LEU A 7 -8.69 -10.83 -0.28
N THR A 8 -7.97 -11.92 0.00
CA THR A 8 -7.66 -12.35 1.37
C THR A 8 -6.15 -12.40 1.56
N ALA A 9 -5.67 -11.80 2.63
CA ALA A 9 -4.26 -11.70 3.00
C ALA A 9 -4.07 -11.92 4.51
N GLY A 10 -2.85 -11.90 4.97
CA GLY A 10 -2.51 -11.89 6.40
C GLY A 10 -1.81 -13.14 6.89
N GLN A 11 -1.46 -13.11 8.18
CA GLN A 11 -0.68 -14.13 8.88
C GLN A 11 -1.56 -15.03 9.78
N GLY A 12 -2.87 -14.71 9.90
CA GLY A 12 -3.82 -15.52 10.66
C GLY A 12 -4.41 -16.67 9.82
N ASP A 13 -5.56 -17.20 10.27
CA ASP A 13 -6.23 -18.31 9.61
C ASP A 13 -6.95 -17.88 8.31
N THR A 14 -6.16 -17.66 7.26
CA THR A 14 -6.67 -17.29 5.94
C THR A 14 -7.43 -18.45 5.28
N ASP A 15 -7.10 -19.71 5.61
CA ASP A 15 -7.79 -20.90 5.10
C ASP A 15 -9.23 -20.95 5.58
N ALA A 16 -9.45 -20.71 6.87
CA ALA A 16 -10.81 -20.68 7.42
C ALA A 16 -11.65 -19.58 6.79
N VAL A 17 -11.07 -18.37 6.57
CA VAL A 17 -11.77 -17.26 5.90
C VAL A 17 -12.11 -17.60 4.47
N THR A 18 -11.17 -18.11 3.67
CA THR A 18 -11.44 -18.48 2.27
C THR A 18 -12.41 -19.64 2.18
N GLY A 19 -12.33 -20.62 3.10
CA GLY A 19 -13.28 -21.71 3.20
C GLY A 19 -14.70 -21.25 3.49
N ALA A 20 -14.89 -20.26 4.38
CA ALA A 20 -16.20 -19.69 4.66
C ALA A 20 -16.78 -18.93 3.45
N LEU A 21 -15.94 -18.15 2.76
CA LEU A 21 -16.35 -17.44 1.54
C LEU A 21 -16.72 -18.41 0.41
N LEU A 22 -16.03 -19.55 0.30
CA LEU A 22 -16.31 -20.57 -0.72
C LEU A 22 -17.68 -21.26 -0.54
N GLN A 23 -18.28 -21.20 0.65
CA GLN A 23 -19.61 -21.75 0.89
C GLN A 23 -20.72 -21.00 0.15
N GLN A 24 -20.47 -19.77 -0.29
CA GLN A 24 -21.45 -18.99 -1.03
C GLN A 24 -21.55 -19.48 -2.48
N PRO A 25 -22.74 -19.72 -3.00
CA PRO A 25 -22.94 -20.16 -4.38
C PRO A 25 -22.24 -19.23 -5.38
N GLY A 26 -21.73 -19.78 -6.49
CA GLY A 26 -21.05 -19.01 -7.53
C GLY A 26 -19.69 -18.44 -7.12
N THR A 27 -19.19 -18.76 -5.92
CA THR A 27 -17.85 -18.33 -5.47
C THR A 27 -16.80 -19.35 -5.87
N LEU A 28 -15.66 -18.87 -6.37
CA LEU A 28 -14.43 -19.67 -6.50
C LEU A 28 -13.27 -18.99 -5.79
N VAL A 29 -12.27 -19.79 -5.40
CA VAL A 29 -11.02 -19.31 -4.79
C VAL A 29 -9.87 -19.52 -5.75
N VAL A 30 -9.06 -18.49 -5.94
CA VAL A 30 -7.79 -18.52 -6.67
C VAL A 30 -6.65 -18.35 -5.68
N GLU A 31 -5.68 -19.22 -5.73
CA GLU A 31 -4.43 -19.06 -4.98
C GLU A 31 -3.20 -19.39 -5.83
N HIS A 32 -2.09 -18.78 -5.49
CA HIS A 32 -0.79 -19.05 -6.09
C HIS A 32 0.19 -19.47 -5.00
N VAL A 33 0.77 -20.64 -5.14
CA VAL A 33 1.71 -21.22 -4.18
C VAL A 33 3.05 -21.42 -4.89
N PHE A 34 4.12 -20.86 -4.34
CA PHE A 34 5.47 -21.12 -4.82
C PHE A 34 6.07 -22.32 -4.06
N ASP A 35 6.52 -23.35 -4.79
CA ASP A 35 7.07 -24.57 -4.21
C ASP A 35 8.62 -24.61 -4.17
N GLY A 36 9.26 -23.47 -4.45
CA GLY A 36 10.70 -23.34 -4.57
C GLY A 36 11.23 -23.40 -6.01
N HIS A 37 10.42 -23.86 -6.96
CA HIS A 37 10.80 -24.03 -8.38
C HIS A 37 9.81 -23.38 -9.34
N VAL A 38 8.52 -23.62 -9.14
CA VAL A 38 7.44 -23.12 -9.99
C VAL A 38 6.33 -22.49 -9.13
N VAL A 39 5.57 -21.62 -9.73
CA VAL A 39 4.33 -21.12 -9.11
C VAL A 39 3.20 -22.07 -9.52
N ARG A 40 2.49 -22.62 -8.54
CA ARG A 40 1.29 -23.43 -8.75
C ARG A 40 0.07 -22.58 -8.53
N ARG A 41 -0.69 -22.33 -9.59
CA ARG A 41 -2.00 -21.73 -9.51
C ARG A 41 -3.03 -22.81 -9.19
N ARG A 42 -3.85 -22.59 -8.17
CA ARG A 42 -5.00 -23.42 -7.82
C ARG A 42 -6.28 -22.62 -7.98
N VAL A 43 -7.26 -23.22 -8.62
CA VAL A 43 -8.63 -22.69 -8.70
C VAL A 43 -9.53 -23.70 -8.01
N VAL A 44 -10.14 -23.28 -6.91
CA VAL A 44 -10.99 -24.12 -6.05
C VAL A 44 -12.44 -23.70 -6.22
N THR A 45 -13.31 -24.66 -6.46
CA THR A 45 -14.76 -24.48 -6.54
C THR A 45 -15.49 -25.45 -5.63
N LEU A 46 -16.67 -25.07 -5.15
CA LEU A 46 -17.55 -25.95 -4.38
C LEU A 46 -18.81 -26.21 -5.20
N ARG A 47 -19.04 -27.50 -5.58
CA ARG A 47 -20.22 -27.92 -6.34
C ARG A 47 -20.86 -29.10 -5.63
N ASP A 48 -22.15 -28.98 -5.35
CA ASP A 48 -22.93 -30.05 -4.69
C ASP A 48 -22.27 -30.59 -3.40
N GLY A 49 -21.62 -29.70 -2.64
CA GLY A 49 -20.90 -30.05 -1.42
C GLY A 49 -19.53 -30.72 -1.64
N VAL A 50 -19.07 -30.83 -2.90
CA VAL A 50 -17.77 -31.40 -3.25
C VAL A 50 -16.81 -30.28 -3.66
N VAL A 51 -15.66 -30.25 -3.01
CA VAL A 51 -14.56 -29.33 -3.38
C VAL A 51 -13.83 -29.90 -4.59
N ASP A 52 -13.81 -29.17 -5.68
CA ASP A 52 -13.03 -29.45 -6.88
C ASP A 52 -11.87 -28.47 -6.99
N THR A 53 -10.67 -28.95 -7.32
CA THR A 53 -9.45 -28.13 -7.42
C THR A 53 -8.74 -28.42 -8.74
N VAL A 54 -8.59 -27.36 -9.52
CA VAL A 54 -7.78 -27.39 -10.75
C VAL A 54 -6.43 -26.73 -10.47
N GLU A 55 -5.36 -27.47 -10.68
CA GLU A 55 -3.99 -26.98 -10.49
C GLU A 55 -3.28 -26.80 -11.83
N THR A 56 -2.51 -25.71 -11.97
CA THR A 56 -1.71 -25.37 -13.15
C THR A 56 -0.34 -24.91 -12.70
N ALA A 57 0.73 -25.51 -13.23
CA ALA A 57 2.10 -25.04 -13.00
C ALA A 57 2.42 -23.88 -13.95
N LEU A 58 3.02 -22.82 -13.42
CA LEU A 58 3.44 -21.62 -14.14
C LEU A 58 4.96 -21.51 -14.08
N GLU A 59 5.58 -21.30 -15.23
CA GLU A 59 7.00 -20.97 -15.30
C GLU A 59 7.27 -19.57 -14.76
N LEU A 60 8.41 -19.38 -14.10
CA LEU A 60 8.78 -18.09 -13.54
C LEU A 60 9.10 -17.08 -14.65
N ALA A 61 8.32 -16.00 -14.72
CA ALA A 61 8.62 -14.88 -15.59
C ALA A 61 9.89 -14.17 -15.10
N HIS A 62 10.96 -14.23 -15.88
CA HIS A 62 12.26 -13.59 -15.55
C HIS A 62 12.82 -13.98 -14.15
N GLY A 63 12.46 -15.16 -13.62
CA GLY A 63 12.86 -15.58 -12.27
C GLY A 63 12.13 -14.88 -11.12
N CYS A 64 11.18 -14.00 -11.39
CA CYS A 64 10.44 -13.25 -10.39
C CYS A 64 9.10 -13.91 -10.04
N VAL A 65 8.96 -14.39 -8.80
CA VAL A 65 7.73 -15.02 -8.29
C VAL A 65 6.56 -14.02 -8.26
N ALA A 66 6.78 -12.83 -7.69
CA ALA A 66 5.75 -11.80 -7.58
C ALA A 66 5.22 -11.35 -8.95
N CYS A 67 6.13 -11.16 -9.92
CA CYS A 67 5.76 -10.81 -11.30
C CYS A 67 4.94 -11.93 -11.97
N THR A 68 5.32 -13.20 -11.76
CA THR A 68 4.59 -14.35 -12.31
C THR A 68 3.18 -14.43 -11.74
N VAL A 69 3.04 -14.32 -10.41
CA VAL A 69 1.74 -14.32 -9.72
C VAL A 69 0.87 -13.18 -10.22
N ARG A 70 1.40 -11.94 -10.25
CA ARG A 70 0.66 -10.76 -10.70
C ARG A 70 0.17 -10.92 -12.15
N ASN A 71 1.05 -11.26 -13.07
CA ASN A 71 0.71 -11.33 -14.50
C ASN A 71 -0.32 -12.43 -14.80
N ASP A 72 -0.15 -13.62 -14.20
CA ASP A 72 -1.12 -14.71 -14.34
C ASP A 72 -2.48 -14.34 -13.74
N LEU A 73 -2.49 -13.75 -12.54
CA LEU A 73 -3.70 -13.35 -11.86
C LEU A 73 -4.53 -12.36 -12.69
N LEU A 74 -3.89 -11.32 -13.26
CA LEU A 74 -4.59 -10.31 -14.06
C LEU A 74 -5.27 -10.91 -15.30
N ILE A 75 -4.60 -11.84 -15.96
CA ILE A 75 -5.17 -12.56 -17.12
C ILE A 75 -6.29 -13.48 -16.66
N LEU A 76 -6.05 -14.26 -15.59
CA LEU A 76 -7.01 -15.22 -15.06
C LEU A 76 -8.32 -14.55 -14.62
N LEU A 77 -8.26 -13.41 -13.93
CA LEU A 77 -9.46 -12.67 -13.50
C LEU A 77 -10.36 -12.32 -14.69
N ARG A 78 -9.76 -11.90 -15.81
CA ARG A 78 -10.49 -11.58 -17.04
C ARG A 78 -11.09 -12.82 -17.72
N LEU A 79 -10.41 -13.97 -17.64
CA LEU A 79 -10.91 -15.26 -18.15
C LEU A 79 -12.08 -15.76 -17.31
N LEU A 80 -11.95 -15.70 -15.97
CA LEU A 80 -12.96 -16.16 -15.03
C LEU A 80 -14.25 -15.33 -15.09
N HIS A 81 -14.16 -14.03 -15.35
CA HIS A 81 -15.30 -13.15 -15.56
C HIS A 81 -16.29 -13.65 -16.64
N ARG A 82 -15.83 -14.40 -17.63
CA ARG A 82 -16.67 -14.91 -18.74
C ARG A 82 -17.35 -16.24 -18.44
N ARG A 83 -17.11 -16.79 -17.26
CA ARG A 83 -17.77 -18.03 -16.85
C ARG A 83 -19.16 -17.72 -16.27
N ASP A 84 -20.17 -18.39 -16.79
CA ASP A 84 -21.55 -18.19 -16.34
C ASP A 84 -21.84 -18.76 -14.93
N ASP A 85 -20.93 -19.63 -14.42
CA ASP A 85 -21.04 -20.22 -13.09
C ASP A 85 -20.23 -19.46 -12.02
N VAL A 86 -19.73 -18.24 -12.33
CA VAL A 86 -18.89 -17.44 -11.44
C VAL A 86 -19.56 -16.12 -11.11
N ASP A 87 -20.06 -16.02 -9.88
CA ASP A 87 -20.67 -14.79 -9.35
C ASP A 87 -19.66 -13.96 -8.54
N ARG A 88 -18.62 -14.61 -7.96
CA ARG A 88 -17.58 -13.96 -7.15
C ARG A 88 -16.24 -14.72 -7.23
N ILE A 89 -15.15 -13.96 -7.28
CA ILE A 89 -13.80 -14.48 -7.23
C ILE A 89 -13.16 -14.09 -5.89
N VAL A 90 -12.67 -15.04 -5.12
CA VAL A 90 -11.84 -14.83 -3.94
C VAL A 90 -10.39 -15.09 -4.32
N VAL A 91 -9.50 -14.12 -4.11
CA VAL A 91 -8.07 -14.25 -4.36
C VAL A 91 -7.36 -14.39 -3.02
N ARG A 92 -6.81 -15.58 -2.76
CA ARG A 92 -5.98 -15.82 -1.59
C ARG A 92 -4.54 -15.46 -1.92
N LEU A 93 -4.03 -14.43 -1.25
CA LEU A 93 -2.65 -14.01 -1.41
C LEU A 93 -1.73 -14.88 -0.55
N ALA A 94 -0.51 -15.10 -1.05
CA ALA A 94 0.54 -15.72 -0.24
C ALA A 94 0.89 -14.82 0.98
N PRO A 95 1.34 -15.39 2.12
CA PRO A 95 1.58 -14.62 3.35
C PRO A 95 2.55 -13.43 3.19
N TRP A 96 3.48 -13.50 2.23
CA TRP A 96 4.46 -12.47 1.94
C TRP A 96 3.99 -11.41 0.93
N LEU A 97 2.78 -11.54 0.37
CA LEU A 97 2.20 -10.58 -0.59
C LEU A 97 1.35 -9.54 0.13
N GLU A 98 1.56 -8.31 -0.25
CA GLU A 98 0.72 -7.18 0.16
C GLU A 98 -0.44 -7.00 -0.83
N PRO A 99 -1.67 -6.72 -0.34
CA PRO A 99 -2.83 -6.57 -1.22
C PRO A 99 -2.82 -5.28 -2.03
N GLU A 100 -2.17 -4.22 -1.57
CA GLU A 100 -2.17 -2.91 -2.24
C GLU A 100 -1.57 -2.95 -3.64
N PRO A 101 -0.34 -3.47 -3.86
CA PRO A 101 0.24 -3.59 -5.19
C PRO A 101 -0.58 -4.47 -6.14
N ILE A 102 -1.22 -5.51 -5.62
CA ILE A 102 -2.09 -6.39 -6.42
C ILE A 102 -3.37 -5.67 -6.83
N CYS A 103 -4.01 -4.95 -5.91
CA CYS A 103 -5.19 -4.12 -6.23
C CYS A 103 -4.86 -3.01 -7.22
N TRP A 104 -3.71 -2.36 -7.04
CA TRP A 104 -3.24 -1.35 -7.98
C TRP A 104 -3.06 -1.95 -9.38
N ALA A 105 -2.43 -3.12 -9.47
CA ALA A 105 -2.23 -3.81 -10.74
C ALA A 105 -3.56 -4.22 -11.40
N ILE A 106 -4.53 -4.72 -10.64
CA ILE A 106 -5.89 -5.03 -11.14
C ILE A 106 -6.53 -3.79 -11.78
N ASN A 107 -6.32 -2.61 -11.17
CA ASN A 107 -6.96 -1.38 -11.60
C ASN A 107 -6.24 -0.68 -12.77
N HIS A 108 -4.91 -0.83 -12.88
CA HIS A 108 -4.11 0.03 -13.77
C HIS A 108 -3.25 -0.72 -14.79
N VAL A 109 -2.77 -1.94 -14.48
CA VAL A 109 -1.84 -2.64 -15.38
C VAL A 109 -2.61 -3.26 -16.55
N ALA A 110 -2.29 -2.81 -17.75
CA ALA A 110 -2.87 -3.36 -18.98
C ALA A 110 -2.30 -4.76 -19.27
N VAL A 111 -3.19 -5.72 -19.57
CA VAL A 111 -2.81 -7.07 -19.99
C VAL A 111 -3.49 -7.45 -21.29
N ARG A 112 -2.79 -8.29 -22.06
CA ARG A 112 -3.35 -8.94 -23.24
C ARG A 112 -3.78 -10.36 -22.89
N VAL A 113 -5.07 -10.65 -23.07
CA VAL A 113 -5.65 -11.97 -22.76
C VAL A 113 -5.69 -12.86 -24.02
N GLY A 114 -5.94 -12.28 -25.18
CA GLY A 114 -6.02 -13.01 -26.44
C GLY A 114 -7.26 -12.65 -27.27
N PRO A 115 -7.55 -13.43 -28.32
CA PRO A 115 -8.67 -13.15 -29.23
C PRO A 115 -10.00 -13.00 -28.49
N GLY A 116 -10.77 -11.98 -28.86
CA GLY A 116 -12.08 -11.69 -28.25
C GLY A 116 -12.02 -10.87 -26.96
N TYR A 117 -10.83 -10.43 -26.52
CA TYR A 117 -10.66 -9.49 -25.43
C TYR A 117 -10.07 -8.17 -25.95
N VAL A 118 -10.51 -7.06 -25.36
CA VAL A 118 -9.88 -5.76 -25.59
C VAL A 118 -8.73 -5.64 -24.58
N ASP A 119 -7.53 -5.26 -25.05
CA ASP A 119 -6.38 -5.05 -24.16
C ASP A 119 -6.70 -3.96 -23.10
N GLY A 120 -6.19 -4.13 -21.91
CA GLY A 120 -6.43 -3.20 -20.79
C GLY A 120 -6.38 -3.87 -19.42
N PRO A 121 -6.57 -3.09 -18.33
CA PRO A 121 -6.52 -3.61 -16.97
C PRO A 121 -7.67 -4.58 -16.68
N ALA A 122 -7.43 -5.46 -15.69
CA ALA A 122 -8.44 -6.44 -15.27
C ALA A 122 -9.73 -5.77 -14.74
N ALA A 123 -9.63 -4.55 -14.22
CA ALA A 123 -10.77 -3.74 -13.76
C ALA A 123 -11.81 -3.42 -14.86
N ARG A 124 -11.52 -3.69 -16.14
CA ARG A 124 -12.55 -3.66 -17.20
C ARG A 124 -13.64 -4.71 -17.01
N ASP A 125 -13.25 -5.88 -16.53
CA ASP A 125 -14.11 -7.05 -16.43
C ASP A 125 -14.47 -7.40 -14.98
N VAL A 126 -13.59 -7.09 -14.01
CA VAL A 126 -13.80 -7.36 -12.58
C VAL A 126 -13.77 -6.10 -11.74
N GLN A 127 -14.21 -6.21 -10.48
CA GLN A 127 -14.16 -5.10 -9.51
C GLN A 127 -13.75 -5.62 -8.14
N VAL A 128 -12.70 -5.06 -7.55
CA VAL A 128 -12.37 -5.33 -6.14
C VAL A 128 -13.49 -4.74 -5.27
N THR A 129 -14.14 -5.59 -4.48
CA THR A 129 -15.25 -5.22 -3.60
C THR A 129 -14.88 -5.24 -2.14
N GLY A 130 -13.75 -5.86 -1.77
CA GLY A 130 -13.22 -5.85 -0.43
C GLY A 130 -11.88 -6.55 -0.31
N VAL A 131 -11.11 -6.14 0.68
CA VAL A 131 -9.84 -6.74 1.08
C VAL A 131 -9.97 -7.20 2.54
N ILE A 132 -9.74 -8.47 2.79
CA ILE A 132 -9.79 -9.08 4.12
C ILE A 132 -8.38 -9.40 4.55
N THR A 133 -7.98 -8.96 5.74
CA THR A 133 -6.70 -9.37 6.33
C THR A 133 -6.94 -10.14 7.62
N THR A 134 -6.43 -11.36 7.66
CA THR A 134 -6.40 -12.19 8.86
C THR A 134 -5.19 -11.81 9.71
N VAL A 135 -5.40 -11.64 11.01
CA VAL A 135 -4.37 -11.19 11.95
C VAL A 135 -4.13 -12.28 13.00
N ASP A 136 -2.91 -12.77 13.10
CA ASP A 136 -2.52 -13.64 14.22
C ASP A 136 -2.41 -12.80 15.50
N GLY A 137 -3.42 -12.87 16.35
CA GLY A 137 -3.49 -12.06 17.56
C GLY A 137 -2.40 -12.35 18.60
N TYR A 138 -1.62 -13.44 18.44
CA TYR A 138 -0.50 -13.74 19.34
C TYR A 138 0.83 -13.14 18.87
N GLN A 139 1.04 -13.08 17.55
CA GLN A 139 2.36 -12.75 16.98
C GLN A 139 2.37 -11.42 16.23
N TRP A 140 1.22 -10.98 15.71
CA TRP A 140 1.16 -9.85 14.79
C TRP A 140 1.82 -8.57 15.33
N LEU A 141 1.58 -8.22 16.60
CA LEU A 141 2.15 -7.00 17.17
C LEU A 141 3.68 -7.09 17.32
N THR A 142 4.19 -8.28 17.68
CA THR A 142 5.63 -8.53 17.70
C THR A 142 6.22 -8.40 16.29
N GLN A 143 5.60 -9.03 15.29
CA GLN A 143 6.02 -8.93 13.90
C GLN A 143 5.94 -7.50 13.35
N ALA A 144 4.93 -6.73 13.76
CA ALA A 144 4.74 -5.34 13.34
C ALA A 144 5.80 -4.36 13.89
N LEU A 145 6.54 -4.78 14.92
CA LEU A 145 7.62 -4.02 15.56
C LEU A 145 9.02 -4.61 15.28
N ASP A 146 9.08 -5.70 14.50
CA ASP A 146 10.30 -6.43 14.19
C ASP A 146 11.09 -5.77 13.06
N ASP A 147 12.37 -6.14 12.96
CA ASP A 147 13.31 -5.71 11.91
C ASP A 147 13.79 -6.88 11.03
N GLU A 148 13.23 -8.09 11.22
CA GLU A 148 13.60 -9.28 10.44
C GLU A 148 13.37 -9.04 8.93
N GLU A 149 14.44 -9.17 8.14
CA GLU A 149 14.41 -8.98 6.70
C GLU A 149 13.95 -10.24 5.94
N LEU A 150 13.12 -10.04 4.94
CA LEU A 150 12.74 -11.04 3.96
C LEU A 150 13.77 -11.11 2.82
N SER A 151 13.74 -12.20 2.06
CA SER A 151 14.66 -12.41 0.93
C SER A 151 14.58 -11.37 -0.19
N ASP A 152 13.55 -10.52 -0.21
CA ASP A 152 13.34 -9.46 -1.18
C ASP A 152 13.69 -8.06 -0.64
N GLY A 153 14.32 -7.98 0.53
CA GLY A 153 14.79 -6.74 1.16
C GLY A 153 13.72 -5.96 1.93
N ARG A 154 12.47 -6.44 1.96
CA ARG A 154 11.44 -5.91 2.86
C ARG A 154 11.59 -6.52 4.25
N THR A 155 11.09 -5.83 5.28
CA THR A 155 10.96 -6.45 6.60
C THR A 155 9.62 -7.17 6.76
N VAL A 156 9.57 -8.14 7.69
CA VAL A 156 8.32 -8.79 8.09
C VAL A 156 7.29 -7.74 8.52
N ALA A 157 7.74 -6.73 9.29
CA ALA A 157 6.88 -5.62 9.73
C ALA A 157 6.25 -4.87 8.55
N GLN A 158 7.01 -4.56 7.50
CA GLN A 158 6.46 -3.88 6.32
C GLN A 158 5.31 -4.66 5.70
N VAL A 159 5.45 -5.98 5.59
CA VAL A 159 4.41 -6.85 5.02
C VAL A 159 3.18 -6.91 5.92
N VAL A 160 3.32 -7.25 7.20
CA VAL A 160 2.16 -7.47 8.09
C VAL A 160 1.40 -6.17 8.39
N VAL A 161 2.13 -5.04 8.51
CA VAL A 161 1.53 -3.71 8.67
C VAL A 161 0.84 -3.27 7.39
N GLY A 162 1.48 -3.41 6.21
CA GLY A 162 0.88 -3.07 4.92
C GLY A 162 -0.39 -3.88 4.63
N GLN A 163 -0.39 -5.19 4.94
CA GLN A 163 -1.59 -6.03 4.82
C GLN A 163 -2.73 -5.54 5.70
N ALA A 164 -2.46 -5.18 6.96
CA ALA A 164 -3.48 -4.71 7.89
C ALA A 164 -3.96 -3.29 7.55
N GLU A 165 -3.06 -2.38 7.18
CA GLU A 165 -3.39 -0.99 6.85
C GLU A 165 -4.29 -0.88 5.61
N PHE A 166 -4.12 -1.76 4.64
CA PHE A 166 -4.88 -1.75 3.39
C PHE A 166 -6.22 -2.49 3.47
N ALA A 167 -6.51 -3.18 4.56
CA ALA A 167 -7.71 -3.98 4.71
C ALA A 167 -9.01 -3.16 4.74
N ASP A 168 -10.09 -3.73 4.20
CA ASP A 168 -11.48 -3.31 4.43
C ASP A 168 -12.11 -4.08 5.60
N VAL A 169 -11.63 -5.31 5.86
CA VAL A 169 -12.05 -6.16 6.98
C VAL A 169 -10.82 -6.75 7.65
N LEU A 170 -10.70 -6.57 8.95
CA LEU A 170 -9.67 -7.19 9.79
C LEU A 170 -10.28 -8.32 10.61
N VAL A 171 -9.66 -9.50 10.55
CA VAL A 171 -10.13 -10.71 11.24
C VAL A 171 -9.03 -11.21 12.18
N PRO A 172 -8.92 -10.67 13.41
CA PRO A 172 -8.00 -11.19 14.41
C PRO A 172 -8.47 -12.58 14.90
N THR A 173 -7.51 -13.50 15.03
CA THR A 173 -7.77 -14.86 15.58
C THR A 173 -8.18 -14.80 17.05
N ILE A 174 -7.57 -13.87 17.80
CA ILE A 174 -7.94 -13.52 19.18
C ILE A 174 -7.99 -12.00 19.36
N PRO A 175 -8.86 -11.49 20.22
CA PRO A 175 -9.00 -10.05 20.46
C PRO A 175 -8.00 -9.52 21.52
N ASP A 176 -6.69 -9.56 21.23
CA ASP A 176 -5.69 -8.94 22.11
C ASP A 176 -5.89 -7.42 22.17
N PRO A 177 -6.00 -6.81 23.38
CA PRO A 177 -6.31 -5.38 23.51
C PRO A 177 -5.29 -4.45 22.85
N ALA A 178 -3.99 -4.72 22.99
CA ALA A 178 -2.93 -3.87 22.42
C ALA A 178 -2.96 -3.94 20.88
N THR A 179 -3.04 -5.14 20.33
CA THR A 179 -3.21 -5.35 18.88
C THR A 179 -4.45 -4.65 18.36
N LEU A 180 -5.59 -4.76 19.03
CA LEU A 180 -6.82 -4.08 18.63
C LEU A 180 -6.69 -2.55 18.68
N ALA A 181 -5.99 -2.02 19.69
CA ALA A 181 -5.73 -0.58 19.82
C ALA A 181 -4.87 -0.05 18.65
N VAL A 182 -3.87 -0.83 18.22
CA VAL A 182 -3.04 -0.53 17.04
C VAL A 182 -3.87 -0.60 15.77
N LEU A 183 -4.57 -1.71 15.53
CA LEU A 183 -5.34 -1.94 14.29
C LEU A 183 -6.42 -0.87 14.05
N ARG A 184 -7.11 -0.40 15.09
CA ARG A 184 -8.10 0.68 15.00
C ARG A 184 -7.50 2.02 14.56
N ARG A 185 -6.22 2.26 14.83
CA ARG A 185 -5.50 3.47 14.44
C ARG A 185 -4.83 3.33 13.08
N LEU A 186 -4.35 2.13 12.78
CA LEU A 186 -3.68 1.80 11.52
C LEU A 186 -4.67 1.77 10.35
N ALA A 187 -5.82 1.11 10.55
CA ALA A 187 -6.84 0.92 9.52
C ALA A 187 -8.23 1.38 10.00
N PRO A 188 -8.44 2.69 10.23
CA PRO A 188 -9.68 3.21 10.83
C PRO A 188 -10.92 3.04 9.94
N ARG A 189 -10.74 2.82 8.63
CA ARG A 189 -11.83 2.51 7.70
C ARG A 189 -12.20 1.03 7.68
N ALA A 190 -11.36 0.15 8.26
CA ALA A 190 -11.59 -1.28 8.25
C ALA A 190 -12.60 -1.70 9.32
N ARG A 191 -13.44 -2.66 8.99
CA ARG A 191 -14.28 -3.35 9.99
C ARG A 191 -13.46 -4.40 10.73
N LEU A 192 -13.42 -4.29 12.04
CA LEU A 192 -12.88 -5.33 12.91
C LEU A 192 -13.99 -6.36 13.20
N THR A 193 -13.75 -7.62 12.86
CA THR A 193 -14.66 -8.72 13.17
C THR A 193 -13.91 -9.90 13.76
N VAL A 194 -14.45 -10.49 14.81
CA VAL A 194 -13.91 -11.70 15.42
C VAL A 194 -14.81 -12.87 15.05
N GLY A 195 -14.19 -13.94 14.53
CA GLY A 195 -14.92 -15.10 14.05
C GLY A 195 -15.18 -15.09 12.54
N VAL A 196 -14.86 -16.21 11.93
CA VAL A 196 -14.94 -16.42 10.47
C VAL A 196 -16.37 -16.40 9.96
N ASP A 197 -17.32 -16.80 10.79
CA ASP A 197 -18.76 -16.81 10.53
C ASP A 197 -19.35 -15.42 10.25
N ARG A 198 -18.66 -14.35 10.64
CA ARG A 198 -19.09 -12.96 10.46
C ARG A 198 -18.50 -12.25 9.27
N VAL A 199 -17.59 -12.89 8.53
CA VAL A 199 -16.86 -12.26 7.43
C VAL A 199 -17.79 -11.80 6.31
N GLU A 200 -18.76 -12.61 5.91
CA GLU A 200 -19.77 -12.24 4.89
C GLU A 200 -20.59 -11.02 5.33
N MET A 201 -21.02 -10.99 6.58
CA MET A 201 -21.76 -9.85 7.13
C MET A 201 -20.88 -8.60 7.17
N ALA A 202 -19.59 -8.72 7.49
CA ALA A 202 -18.65 -7.61 7.49
C ALA A 202 -18.46 -7.05 6.09
N LEU A 203 -18.27 -7.90 5.07
CA LEU A 203 -18.19 -7.49 3.67
C LEU A 203 -19.46 -6.80 3.16
N ALA A 204 -20.65 -7.34 3.51
CA ALA A 204 -21.91 -6.77 3.10
C ALA A 204 -22.18 -5.37 3.70
N ASN A 205 -21.52 -5.04 4.80
CA ASN A 205 -21.73 -3.80 5.56
C ASN A 205 -20.49 -2.89 5.57
N LEU A 206 -19.62 -2.94 4.55
CA LEU A 206 -18.49 -2.02 4.44
C LEU A 206 -18.94 -0.56 4.38
N GLU A 207 -18.24 0.29 5.11
CA GLU A 207 -18.51 1.72 5.12
C GLU A 207 -18.41 2.34 3.71
N PRO A 208 -19.10 3.46 3.44
CA PRO A 208 -19.06 4.12 2.13
C PRO A 208 -17.66 4.51 1.68
N ASP A 209 -16.78 4.88 2.62
CA ASP A 209 -15.39 5.29 2.41
C ASP A 209 -14.38 4.14 2.49
N ALA A 210 -14.82 2.89 2.61
CA ALA A 210 -13.96 1.71 2.55
C ALA A 210 -13.13 1.71 1.25
N ARG A 211 -11.90 1.23 1.31
CA ARG A 211 -10.95 1.29 0.20
C ARG A 211 -11.40 0.51 -1.02
N ARG A 212 -11.92 -0.69 -0.82
CA ARG A 212 -12.30 -1.61 -1.90
C ARG A 212 -11.22 -1.70 -2.98
N GLY A 213 -9.97 -1.91 -2.52
CA GLY A 213 -8.80 -2.03 -3.40
C GLY A 213 -8.31 -0.72 -4.03
N ARG A 214 -8.69 0.43 -3.51
CA ARG A 214 -8.17 1.74 -3.95
C ARG A 214 -7.05 2.20 -3.03
N SER A 215 -5.92 2.56 -3.61
CA SER A 215 -4.82 3.19 -2.88
C SER A 215 -5.10 4.67 -2.63
N ASP A 216 -4.68 5.16 -1.49
CA ASP A 216 -4.63 6.60 -1.25
C ASP A 216 -3.42 7.20 -1.98
N GLY A 217 -3.57 8.40 -2.53
CA GLY A 217 -2.47 9.13 -3.13
C GLY A 217 -1.53 9.74 -2.08
N PRO A 218 -0.26 10.00 -2.43
CA PRO A 218 0.70 10.59 -1.49
C PRO A 218 0.34 12.01 -1.05
N HIS A 219 -0.62 12.65 -1.69
CA HIS A 219 -1.16 13.97 -1.32
C HIS A 219 -2.52 13.91 -0.63
N ASP A 220 -3.10 12.72 -0.45
CA ASP A 220 -4.36 12.56 0.27
C ASP A 220 -4.19 12.80 1.79
N PRO A 221 -5.29 13.03 2.53
CA PRO A 221 -5.23 13.22 3.97
C PRO A 221 -4.66 12.00 4.70
N LEU A 222 -3.66 12.21 5.56
CA LEU A 222 -3.00 11.13 6.32
C LEU A 222 -3.92 10.49 7.37
N LEU A 223 -4.86 11.24 7.91
CA LEU A 223 -5.84 10.80 8.92
C LEU A 223 -7.20 10.42 8.32
N ALA A 224 -7.21 9.97 7.09
CA ALA A 224 -8.43 9.49 6.46
C ALA A 224 -9.06 8.34 7.27
N GLY A 225 -10.41 8.39 7.47
CA GLY A 225 -11.14 7.44 8.31
C GLY A 225 -11.18 7.80 9.80
N GLN A 226 -10.68 8.97 10.19
CA GLN A 226 -10.78 9.53 11.55
C GLN A 226 -10.28 8.56 12.65
N PRO A 227 -8.99 8.22 12.67
CA PRO A 227 -8.43 7.35 13.69
C PRO A 227 -8.55 7.96 15.09
N VAL A 228 -8.56 7.10 16.12
CA VAL A 228 -8.55 7.54 17.51
C VAL A 228 -7.20 8.15 17.86
N LEU A 229 -7.17 9.44 18.21
CA LEU A 229 -5.94 10.16 18.58
C LEU A 229 -5.56 9.97 20.06
N GLY A 230 -6.54 9.71 20.93
CA GLY A 230 -6.29 9.47 22.36
C GLY A 230 -5.39 8.26 22.63
N ALA A 231 -4.63 8.29 23.72
CA ALA A 231 -3.80 7.17 24.14
C ALA A 231 -4.65 5.96 24.58
N ASP A 232 -4.16 4.75 24.30
CA ASP A 232 -4.73 3.49 24.77
C ASP A 232 -3.57 2.58 25.20
N GLY A 233 -3.29 2.56 26.51
CA GLY A 233 -2.09 1.93 27.03
C GLY A 233 -0.80 2.54 26.46
N ALA A 234 0.03 1.69 25.89
CA ALA A 234 1.28 2.09 25.22
C ALA A 234 1.08 2.56 23.75
N VAL A 235 -0.17 2.51 23.25
CA VAL A 235 -0.48 2.84 21.85
C VAL A 235 -0.92 4.29 21.73
N ARG A 236 -0.26 5.05 20.87
CA ARG A 236 -0.61 6.44 20.57
C ARG A 236 -0.39 6.76 19.09
N LEU A 237 -1.26 7.57 18.52
CA LEU A 237 -1.07 8.18 17.20
C LEU A 237 -0.61 9.62 17.38
N VAL A 238 0.51 9.97 16.77
CA VAL A 238 1.12 11.29 16.79
C VAL A 238 0.97 11.94 15.43
N GLU A 239 0.57 13.20 15.41
CA GLU A 239 0.64 14.07 14.23
C GLU A 239 1.82 15.03 14.37
N PHE A 240 2.58 15.15 13.31
CA PHE A 240 3.64 16.16 13.21
C PHE A 240 3.44 16.99 11.96
N THR A 241 3.38 18.30 12.12
CA THR A 241 3.25 19.24 11.00
C THR A 241 4.23 20.40 11.17
N ALA A 242 4.82 20.84 10.06
CA ALA A 242 5.72 21.98 10.06
C ALA A 242 5.65 22.74 8.73
N ALA A 243 5.74 24.07 8.80
CA ALA A 243 5.85 24.98 7.64
C ALA A 243 7.31 25.30 7.29
N ARG A 244 8.24 24.46 7.71
CA ARG A 244 9.69 24.59 7.46
C ARG A 244 10.25 23.29 6.91
N PRO A 245 11.29 23.34 6.05
CA PRO A 245 11.95 22.16 5.60
C PRO A 245 12.81 21.53 6.69
N PHE A 246 13.04 20.22 6.56
CA PHE A 246 14.07 19.53 7.33
C PHE A 246 15.48 19.80 6.79
N HIS A 247 16.42 19.87 7.70
CA HIS A 247 17.83 19.74 7.38
C HIS A 247 18.14 18.24 7.17
N PRO A 248 18.64 17.79 6.00
CA PRO A 248 18.75 16.37 5.68
C PRO A 248 19.54 15.55 6.69
N GLN A 249 20.71 16.05 7.12
CA GLN A 249 21.55 15.37 8.12
C GLN A 249 20.86 15.23 9.49
N ARG A 250 20.14 16.28 9.93
CA ARG A 250 19.43 16.23 11.22
C ARG A 250 18.21 15.29 11.17
N LEU A 251 17.54 15.28 10.03
CA LEU A 251 16.45 14.30 9.82
C LEU A 251 17.01 12.88 9.81
N HIS A 252 18.12 12.63 9.10
CA HIS A 252 18.76 11.32 9.08
C HIS A 252 19.13 10.84 10.49
N ALA A 253 19.68 11.73 11.33
CA ALA A 253 20.00 11.41 12.72
C ALA A 253 18.75 11.14 13.61
N ALA A 254 17.56 11.58 13.18
CA ALA A 254 16.30 11.34 13.89
C ALA A 254 15.57 10.07 13.40
N ILE A 255 16.00 9.46 12.29
CA ILE A 255 15.30 8.31 11.68
C ILE A 255 15.20 7.13 12.63
N ASP A 256 16.23 6.80 13.40
CA ASP A 256 16.24 5.66 14.32
C ASP A 256 15.08 5.72 15.33
N LEU A 257 14.67 6.94 15.73
CA LEU A 257 13.51 7.14 16.62
C LEU A 257 12.15 6.86 15.93
N LEU A 258 12.13 6.76 14.60
CA LEU A 258 10.94 6.40 13.82
C LEU A 258 10.84 4.90 13.54
N LEU A 259 11.76 4.10 14.07
CA LEU A 259 11.84 2.66 13.87
C LEU A 259 11.58 1.89 15.16
N GLU A 260 12.27 2.22 16.27
CA GLU A 260 12.14 1.49 17.53
C GLU A 260 10.83 1.81 18.25
N GLY A 261 10.00 0.80 18.50
CA GLY A 261 8.70 0.96 19.17
C GLY A 261 7.66 1.73 18.35
N VAL A 262 7.90 1.89 17.05
CA VAL A 262 7.00 2.52 16.10
C VAL A 262 6.42 1.46 15.16
N VAL A 263 5.11 1.31 15.16
CA VAL A 263 4.41 0.37 14.27
C VAL A 263 4.38 0.89 12.83
N ARG A 264 4.08 2.19 12.68
CA ARG A 264 3.97 2.83 11.37
C ARG A 264 4.29 4.32 11.48
N SER A 265 5.18 4.81 10.62
CA SER A 265 5.24 6.24 10.32
C SER A 265 5.03 6.45 8.83
N ARG A 266 4.39 7.56 8.46
CA ARG A 266 4.25 7.97 7.07
C ARG A 266 3.97 9.45 6.96
N GLY A 267 4.42 10.06 5.87
CA GLY A 267 4.11 11.45 5.62
C GLY A 267 4.88 12.08 4.49
N ARG A 268 4.45 13.29 4.17
CA ARG A 268 5.13 14.17 3.23
C ARG A 268 6.16 14.98 3.95
N LEU A 269 7.36 15.04 3.38
CA LEU A 269 8.47 15.80 3.93
C LEU A 269 8.89 16.87 2.93
N TRP A 270 9.20 18.04 3.45
CA TRP A 270 9.90 19.07 2.73
C TRP A 270 11.37 19.08 3.16
N LEU A 271 12.28 18.69 2.26
CA LEU A 271 13.73 18.72 2.48
C LEU A 271 14.36 19.97 1.90
N ALA A 272 15.28 20.58 2.61
CA ALA A 272 15.96 21.81 2.18
C ALA A 272 16.72 21.61 0.86
N THR A 273 17.45 20.50 0.71
CA THR A 273 18.23 20.16 -0.49
C THR A 273 17.37 19.81 -1.71
N GLN A 274 16.12 19.39 -1.49
CA GLN A 274 15.20 18.95 -2.52
C GLN A 274 13.91 19.78 -2.51
N SER A 275 14.06 21.11 -2.44
CA SER A 275 12.97 22.07 -2.18
C SER A 275 11.85 22.09 -3.24
N SER A 276 12.07 21.54 -4.43
CA SER A 276 11.05 21.40 -5.48
C SER A 276 10.22 20.14 -5.36
N GLN A 277 10.73 19.08 -4.66
CA GLN A 277 10.09 17.78 -4.54
C GLN A 277 9.42 17.61 -3.18
N ALA A 278 8.24 17.01 -3.18
CA ALA A 278 7.65 16.46 -1.98
C ALA A 278 8.22 15.05 -1.80
N MET A 279 8.86 14.80 -0.67
CA MET A 279 9.33 13.46 -0.33
C MET A 279 8.25 12.70 0.44
N TRP A 280 8.16 11.40 0.22
CA TRP A 280 7.27 10.50 0.94
C TRP A 280 8.07 9.55 1.79
N LEU A 281 7.97 9.66 3.10
CA LEU A 281 8.59 8.74 4.04
C LEU A 281 7.54 7.78 4.60
N GLN A 282 7.90 6.51 4.69
CA GLN A 282 7.11 5.51 5.41
C GLN A 282 8.02 4.51 6.10
N SER A 283 7.67 4.13 7.33
CA SER A 283 8.31 3.05 8.07
C SER A 283 7.29 2.07 8.63
N ALA A 284 7.71 0.83 8.82
CA ALA A 284 6.97 -0.17 9.59
C ALA A 284 7.98 -1.02 10.35
N GLY A 285 7.88 -1.05 11.69
CA GLY A 285 8.91 -1.65 12.53
C GLY A 285 10.30 -1.12 12.16
N GLY A 286 11.30 -2.00 12.00
CA GLY A 286 12.65 -1.64 11.58
C GLY A 286 12.81 -1.27 10.11
N GLY A 287 11.78 -1.43 9.27
CA GLY A 287 11.87 -1.14 7.83
C GLY A 287 11.51 0.32 7.49
N LEU A 288 12.38 1.01 6.73
CA LEU A 288 12.14 2.37 6.24
C LEU A 288 12.16 2.39 4.72
N ARG A 289 11.22 3.14 4.15
CA ARG A 289 11.22 3.49 2.73
C ARG A 289 11.00 4.99 2.56
N MET A 290 11.69 5.57 1.59
CA MET A 290 11.50 6.96 1.21
C MET A 290 11.48 7.05 -0.31
N ASP A 291 10.50 7.78 -0.84
CA ASP A 291 10.26 7.97 -2.26
C ASP A 291 9.91 9.42 -2.55
N THR A 292 9.76 9.77 -3.82
CA THR A 292 9.18 11.06 -4.20
C THR A 292 7.66 10.98 -4.22
N ALA A 293 7.00 11.96 -3.59
CA ALA A 293 5.56 12.21 -3.76
C ALA A 293 5.26 13.12 -4.96
N GLY A 294 6.28 13.42 -5.76
CA GLY A 294 6.22 14.33 -6.91
C GLY A 294 6.54 15.78 -6.57
N THR A 295 6.39 16.66 -7.56
CA THR A 295 6.74 18.07 -7.43
C THR A 295 5.67 18.84 -6.64
N TRP A 296 6.09 19.77 -5.75
CA TRP A 296 5.19 20.71 -5.09
C TRP A 296 4.50 21.60 -6.13
N LEU A 297 3.22 21.96 -5.94
CA LEU A 297 2.51 22.82 -6.89
C LEU A 297 3.19 24.17 -7.07
N ALA A 298 3.75 24.72 -6.00
CA ALA A 298 4.51 25.97 -6.05
C ALA A 298 5.82 25.89 -6.84
N ALA A 299 6.28 24.68 -7.21
CA ALA A 299 7.46 24.46 -8.04
C ALA A 299 7.12 24.02 -9.47
N MET A 300 5.85 23.77 -9.76
CA MET A 300 5.39 23.35 -11.08
C MET A 300 5.30 24.51 -12.07
N THR A 301 5.57 24.21 -13.34
CA THR A 301 5.29 25.12 -14.45
C THR A 301 3.78 25.23 -14.71
N PRO A 302 3.31 26.30 -15.37
CA PRO A 302 1.89 26.43 -15.74
C PRO A 302 1.35 25.26 -16.58
N SER A 303 2.20 24.65 -17.42
CA SER A 303 1.83 23.46 -18.20
C SER A 303 1.62 22.22 -17.34
N GLU A 304 2.47 21.96 -16.36
CA GLU A 304 2.33 20.85 -15.41
C GLU A 304 1.09 21.06 -14.51
N LEU A 305 0.88 22.27 -14.03
CA LEU A 305 -0.31 22.60 -13.25
C LEU A 305 -1.61 22.28 -13.99
N ALA A 306 -1.65 22.39 -15.33
CA ALA A 306 -2.86 22.10 -16.09
C ALA A 306 -3.34 20.64 -15.94
N TYR A 307 -2.43 19.69 -15.67
CA TYR A 307 -2.72 18.26 -15.49
C TYR A 307 -3.01 17.87 -14.02
N VAL A 308 -2.81 18.76 -13.07
CA VAL A 308 -3.10 18.48 -11.65
C VAL A 308 -4.60 18.33 -11.43
N SER A 309 -5.00 17.29 -10.71
CA SER A 309 -6.41 17.04 -10.40
C SER A 309 -7.01 18.18 -9.57
N PRO A 310 -8.31 18.50 -9.76
CA PRO A 310 -8.99 19.51 -8.92
C PRO A 310 -8.91 19.20 -7.42
N GLN A 311 -8.97 17.93 -7.05
CA GLN A 311 -8.87 17.49 -5.66
C GLN A 311 -7.51 17.85 -5.06
N ARG A 312 -6.39 17.55 -5.74
CA ARG A 312 -5.05 17.89 -5.27
C ARG A 312 -4.88 19.41 -5.12
N ARG A 313 -5.43 20.20 -6.08
CA ARG A 313 -5.40 21.67 -5.99
C ARG A 313 -6.14 22.16 -4.75
N ALA A 314 -7.37 21.67 -4.53
CA ALA A 314 -8.17 22.07 -3.37
C ALA A 314 -7.48 21.71 -2.04
N LEU A 315 -6.81 20.55 -1.95
CA LEU A 315 -6.04 20.20 -0.76
C LEU A 315 -4.81 21.09 -0.56
N ALA A 316 -4.11 21.43 -1.65
CA ALA A 316 -2.96 22.32 -1.60
C ALA A 316 -3.38 23.75 -1.19
N ASP A 317 -4.51 24.24 -1.68
CA ASP A 317 -5.05 25.57 -1.33
C ASP A 317 -5.31 25.71 0.19
N LEU A 318 -5.66 24.62 0.89
CA LEU A 318 -5.84 24.62 2.35
C LEU A 318 -4.52 24.84 3.12
N LEU A 319 -3.38 24.49 2.51
CA LEU A 319 -2.05 24.53 3.12
C LEU A 319 -1.18 25.65 2.53
N TRP A 320 -1.71 26.39 1.56
CA TRP A 320 -0.97 27.40 0.82
C TRP A 320 -0.56 28.57 1.69
N THR A 321 0.74 28.89 1.67
CA THR A 321 1.30 30.09 2.27
C THR A 321 1.85 31.03 1.21
N GLU A 322 1.87 32.34 1.47
CA GLU A 322 2.40 33.34 0.53
C GLU A 322 3.90 33.11 0.27
N GLU A 323 4.64 32.69 1.28
CA GLU A 323 6.11 32.54 1.22
C GLU A 323 6.54 31.22 0.58
N HIS A 324 5.84 30.11 0.87
CA HIS A 324 6.32 28.76 0.51
C HIS A 324 5.38 27.99 -0.41
N GLY A 325 4.20 28.54 -0.74
CA GLY A 325 3.17 27.84 -1.49
C GLY A 325 2.61 26.65 -0.70
N ASP A 326 2.46 25.49 -1.35
CA ASP A 326 1.95 24.24 -0.76
C ASP A 326 3.05 23.41 -0.07
N ARG A 327 4.28 23.92 0.05
CA ARG A 327 5.38 23.20 0.70
C ARG A 327 5.15 23.11 2.20
N HIS A 328 5.17 21.89 2.72
CA HIS A 328 5.01 21.60 4.14
C HIS A 328 5.57 20.23 4.50
N THR A 329 5.77 20.00 5.78
CA THR A 329 5.94 18.67 6.35
C THR A 329 4.66 18.27 7.08
N SER A 330 4.18 17.04 6.81
CA SER A 330 3.03 16.45 7.50
C SER A 330 3.24 14.96 7.63
N MET A 331 3.27 14.46 8.88
CA MET A 331 3.51 13.05 9.20
C MET A 331 2.51 12.55 10.23
N THR A 332 2.20 11.26 10.15
CA THR A 332 1.53 10.50 11.21
C THR A 332 2.45 9.38 11.68
N ILE A 333 2.52 9.17 13.01
CA ILE A 333 3.41 8.20 13.62
C ILE A 333 2.60 7.42 14.65
N LEU A 334 2.40 6.12 14.39
CA LEU A 334 1.70 5.20 15.28
C LEU A 334 2.72 4.48 16.14
N VAL A 335 2.78 4.82 17.42
CA VAL A 335 3.72 4.23 18.37
C VAL A 335 3.04 3.15 19.22
N CYS A 336 3.82 2.14 19.59
CA CYS A 336 3.50 1.15 20.59
C CYS A 336 4.78 0.84 21.39
N GLY A 337 5.01 1.65 22.42
CA GLY A 337 6.20 1.55 23.27
C GLY A 337 7.23 2.66 23.12
N ALA A 338 7.34 3.32 21.96
CA ALA A 338 8.19 4.50 21.79
C ALA A 338 7.64 5.71 22.58
N ASP A 339 8.55 6.63 22.94
CA ASP A 339 8.20 7.92 23.56
C ASP A 339 7.80 8.95 22.50
N PRO A 340 6.51 9.34 22.41
CA PRO A 340 6.04 10.30 21.41
C PRO A 340 6.67 11.68 21.56
N ASP A 341 6.93 12.13 22.76
CA ASP A 341 7.47 13.47 23.02
C ASP A 341 8.94 13.56 22.60
N GLN A 342 9.69 12.46 22.75
CA GLN A 342 11.06 12.36 22.24
C GLN A 342 11.09 12.40 20.71
N ILE A 343 10.18 11.68 20.05
CA ILE A 343 10.05 11.70 18.56
C ILE A 343 9.74 13.11 18.09
N VAL A 344 8.71 13.76 18.64
CA VAL A 344 8.29 15.10 18.25
C VAL A 344 9.42 16.12 18.48
N SER A 345 10.13 16.02 19.61
CA SER A 345 11.27 16.89 19.93
C SER A 345 12.41 16.73 18.92
N ALA A 346 12.74 15.48 18.56
CA ALA A 346 13.78 15.21 17.56
C ALA A 346 13.42 15.73 16.16
N LEU A 347 12.16 15.53 15.73
CA LEU A 347 11.66 16.07 14.46
C LEU A 347 11.69 17.60 14.44
N HIS A 348 11.30 18.26 15.53
CA HIS A 348 11.42 19.73 15.63
C HIS A 348 12.88 20.17 15.58
N GLY A 349 13.80 19.46 16.25
CA GLY A 349 15.23 19.72 16.19
C GLY A 349 15.86 19.52 14.81
N ALA A 350 15.23 18.72 13.96
CA ALA A 350 15.65 18.47 12.59
C ALA A 350 15.20 19.55 11.59
N LEU A 351 14.23 20.40 11.93
CA LEU A 351 13.79 21.51 11.08
C LEU A 351 14.87 22.58 10.96
N LEU A 352 14.88 23.33 9.85
CA LEU A 352 15.76 24.49 9.69
C LEU A 352 15.52 25.54 10.77
N THR A 353 16.60 26.11 11.29
CA THR A 353 16.57 27.27 12.20
C THR A 353 16.22 28.55 11.46
N ASP A 354 15.87 29.64 12.18
CA ASP A 354 15.55 30.94 11.57
C ASP A 354 16.70 31.44 10.68
N ARG A 355 17.94 31.30 11.17
CA ARG A 355 19.14 31.70 10.40
C ARG A 355 19.30 30.91 9.09
N GLU A 356 19.00 29.61 9.10
CA GLU A 356 19.06 28.77 7.90
C GLU A 356 17.88 29.08 6.95
N MET A 357 16.71 29.46 7.49
CA MET A 357 15.58 29.94 6.68
C MET A 357 15.90 31.24 5.96
N ASP A 358 16.66 32.15 6.58
CA ASP A 358 17.10 33.42 5.98
C ASP A 358 18.11 33.24 4.82
N ALA A 359 18.66 32.02 4.64
CA ALA A 359 19.69 31.72 3.64
C ALA A 359 19.27 30.59 2.65
N PRO A 360 18.14 30.71 1.93
CA PRO A 360 17.63 29.64 1.07
C PRO A 360 18.58 29.27 -0.08
N ASN A 361 19.47 30.19 -0.49
CA ASN A 361 20.48 29.93 -1.51
C ASN A 361 21.57 28.96 -1.06
N GLU A 362 21.70 28.69 0.22
CA GLU A 362 22.70 27.76 0.78
C GLU A 362 22.14 26.35 0.95
N TRP A 363 20.82 26.14 0.92
CA TRP A 363 20.20 24.85 1.22
C TRP A 363 20.70 23.69 0.35
N HIS A 364 20.96 23.97 -0.93
CA HIS A 364 21.48 22.97 -1.87
C HIS A 364 22.91 22.49 -1.53
N THR A 365 23.62 23.20 -0.64
CA THR A 365 24.99 22.85 -0.23
C THR A 365 25.04 21.94 1.00
N TYR A 366 23.89 21.70 1.66
CA TYR A 366 23.87 20.83 2.83
C TYR A 366 24.20 19.39 2.44
N PRO A 367 24.96 18.66 3.26
CA PRO A 367 25.12 17.23 3.06
C PRO A 367 23.76 16.53 3.14
N ASP A 368 23.43 15.75 2.10
CA ASP A 368 22.16 15.06 1.99
C ASP A 368 22.38 13.53 1.94
N PRO A 369 22.38 12.87 3.10
CA PRO A 369 22.47 11.41 3.16
C PRO A 369 21.19 10.73 2.68
N LEU A 370 20.13 11.50 2.42
CA LEU A 370 18.84 11.02 1.95
C LEU A 370 18.66 11.19 0.43
N GLY A 371 19.70 11.66 -0.29
CA GLY A 371 19.63 12.02 -1.72
C GLY A 371 19.83 10.86 -2.70
N GLU A 372 20.39 9.73 -2.25
CA GLU A 372 20.63 8.55 -3.10
C GLU A 372 19.67 7.41 -2.71
N TRP A 373 18.53 7.31 -3.39
CA TRP A 373 17.55 6.28 -3.15
C TRP A 373 17.64 5.20 -4.23
N HIS A 374 17.66 3.94 -3.80
CA HIS A 374 17.54 2.82 -4.72
C HIS A 374 16.09 2.70 -5.19
N ARG A 375 15.87 2.84 -6.51
CA ARG A 375 14.62 2.43 -7.14
C ARG A 375 14.53 0.91 -7.08
N ASP A 376 13.31 0.40 -6.81
CA ASP A 376 13.05 -1.02 -6.92
C ASP A 376 13.32 -1.46 -8.38
N PRO A 377 14.15 -2.49 -8.62
CA PRO A 377 14.40 -3.00 -9.98
C PRO A 377 13.14 -3.41 -10.73
N CYS A 378 12.04 -3.65 -10.02
CA CYS A 378 10.74 -3.97 -10.62
C CYS A 378 9.96 -2.74 -11.10
N ASP A 379 10.27 -1.54 -10.62
CA ASP A 379 9.64 -0.29 -11.08
C ASP A 379 10.14 0.10 -12.49
N ASP A 380 11.39 -0.21 -12.84
CA ASP A 380 11.97 0.06 -14.17
C ASP A 380 11.31 -0.78 -15.28
N LEU A 381 10.72 -1.93 -14.94
CA LEU A 381 10.01 -2.78 -15.91
C LEU A 381 8.62 -2.23 -16.30
N ALA A 382 8.03 -1.37 -15.50
CA ALA A 382 6.76 -0.72 -15.82
C ALA A 382 6.93 0.41 -16.85
N GLU A 383 8.09 1.09 -16.86
CA GLU A 383 8.40 2.15 -17.82
C GLU A 383 8.80 1.60 -19.20
N LEU A 384 9.38 0.39 -19.28
CA LEU A 384 9.79 -0.25 -20.53
C LEU A 384 8.63 -0.76 -21.40
N THR A 385 7.40 -0.79 -20.89
CA THR A 385 6.22 -1.21 -21.67
C THR A 385 5.57 -0.08 -22.46
N ASP A 386 6.05 1.16 -22.36
CA ASP A 386 5.50 2.34 -23.05
C ASP A 386 6.32 2.79 -24.29
N GLU A 387 7.34 2.03 -24.70
CA GLU A 387 8.02 2.27 -25.98
C GLU A 387 7.15 1.78 -27.14
N SER A 388 6.48 2.72 -27.79
CA SER A 388 5.87 2.53 -29.12
C SER A 388 6.92 2.03 -30.13
N PRO A 389 6.62 1.05 -30.97
CA PRO A 389 7.58 0.52 -31.95
C PRO A 389 7.98 1.62 -32.93
N PRO A 390 9.27 1.72 -33.32
CA PRO A 390 9.75 2.73 -34.23
C PRO A 390 9.02 2.58 -35.57
N GLY A 391 8.42 3.69 -36.02
CA GLY A 391 7.70 3.79 -37.29
C GLY A 391 8.54 3.29 -38.46
N ARG A 392 8.01 2.35 -39.24
CA ARG A 392 8.54 1.95 -40.56
C ARG A 392 8.59 3.18 -41.43
N ARG A 393 9.80 3.61 -41.79
CA ARG A 393 9.99 4.53 -42.93
C ARG A 393 9.50 3.82 -44.18
N ALA A 394 8.46 4.36 -44.79
CA ALA A 394 8.08 4.02 -46.14
C ALA A 394 9.22 4.47 -47.06
N THR A 395 9.84 3.52 -47.74
CA THR A 395 10.63 3.77 -48.97
C THR A 395 9.65 3.74 -50.10
N GLU A 396 9.38 4.87 -50.71
CA GLU A 396 8.79 4.98 -52.06
C GLU A 396 9.86 4.82 -53.12
N PRO A 397 9.43 4.41 -54.37
CA PRO A 397 10.21 3.73 -55.37
C PRO A 397 11.24 4.58 -56.10
#